data_fb8cbdbe7baee867c1228e923e40239a
#
_entry.id   fb8cbdbe7baee867c1228e923e40239a
#
_cell.length_a   1.000
_cell.length_b   1.000
_cell.length_c   1.000
_cell.angle_alpha   90.00
_cell.angle_beta   90.00
_cell.angle_gamma   90.00
#
_symmetry.space_group_name_H-M   'P 1'
#
loop_
_entity.id
_entity.type
_entity.pdbx_description
1 polymer ?
#
loop_
_entity_poly.entity_id
_entity_poly.type
_entity_poly.pdbx_seq_one_letter_code
_entity_poly.pdbx_strand_id
1 'polypeptide(L)'
;GYLPKQQSQSLIATPQHLVNGLQYSGLIQLGFRRSGQFVYRPHCEGCRACISVRLPVAEFQASRSQKRAFKQHQSLEVLIDRPSFDEAQFNLYQAYQASRHQGAEKEEGVDQYRDFLIQSNVDSLSVSFLLDGQLKIVSIVDIVEDGISAVYTFYDTQDTQASYGTYSILWL
;
A
#
# COMPACT_ATOMS: atom_id res chain seq x y z
N GLY A 1 -11.97 4.35 14.33
CA GLY A 1 -10.64 4.97 14.57
C GLY A 1 -9.65 3.95 15.10
N TYR A 2 -8.34 4.21 14.94
CA TYR A 2 -7.28 3.31 15.44
C TYR A 2 -7.17 3.29 16.97
N LEU A 3 -7.69 4.32 17.66
CA LEU A 3 -7.67 4.42 19.12
C LEU A 3 -9.08 4.17 19.67
N PRO A 4 -9.22 3.35 20.74
CA PRO A 4 -10.50 3.10 21.34
C PRO A 4 -11.17 4.39 21.83
N LYS A 5 -12.49 4.49 21.65
CA LYS A 5 -13.31 5.62 22.08
C LYS A 5 -13.02 6.99 21.43
N GLN A 6 -12.24 7.02 20.35
CA GLN A 6 -12.01 8.25 19.58
C GLN A 6 -12.64 8.17 18.20
N GLN A 7 -13.29 9.24 17.77
CA GLN A 7 -13.74 9.38 16.39
C GLN A 7 -12.56 9.79 15.52
N SER A 8 -12.36 9.08 14.40
CA SER A 8 -11.38 9.48 13.39
C SER A 8 -11.96 10.57 12.49
N GLN A 9 -11.17 11.61 12.29
CA GLN A 9 -11.49 12.68 11.34
C GLN A 9 -10.38 12.77 10.32
N SER A 10 -10.74 13.10 9.09
CA SER A 10 -9.80 13.26 8.00
C SER A 10 -10.03 14.56 7.27
N LEU A 11 -8.94 15.23 6.92
CA LEU A 11 -8.95 16.33 5.96
C LEU A 11 -8.81 15.74 4.56
N ILE A 12 -9.75 16.02 3.67
CA ILE A 12 -9.79 15.48 2.31
C ILE A 12 -9.47 16.59 1.32
N ALA A 13 -8.58 16.33 0.37
CA ALA A 13 -8.30 17.23 -0.75
C ALA A 13 -9.49 17.21 -1.74
N THR A 14 -10.07 18.37 -1.99
CA THR A 14 -11.23 18.52 -2.88
C THR A 14 -11.06 19.72 -3.80
N PRO A 15 -11.64 19.67 -5.01
CA PRO A 15 -12.35 18.55 -5.63
C PRO A 15 -11.37 17.44 -6.10
N GLN A 16 -11.76 16.18 -5.96
CA GLN A 16 -10.90 15.01 -6.20
C GLN A 16 -10.32 14.94 -7.61
N HIS A 17 -11.12 15.30 -8.63
CA HIS A 17 -10.72 15.24 -10.04
C HIS A 17 -9.60 16.24 -10.41
N LEU A 18 -9.31 17.22 -9.55
CA LEU A 18 -8.20 18.16 -9.73
C LEU A 18 -6.91 17.70 -9.05
N VAL A 19 -6.96 16.62 -8.25
CA VAL A 19 -5.77 16.05 -7.61
C VAL A 19 -5.12 15.06 -8.58
N ASN A 20 -4.25 15.55 -9.44
CA ASN A 20 -3.40 14.72 -10.31
C ASN A 20 -2.02 14.48 -9.68
N GLY A 21 -1.11 13.84 -10.41
CA GLY A 21 0.22 13.47 -9.90
C GLY A 21 1.04 14.64 -9.34
N LEU A 22 0.97 15.81 -9.97
CA LEU A 22 1.70 17.00 -9.51
C LEU A 22 1.15 17.53 -8.17
N GLN A 23 -0.18 17.70 -8.08
CA GLN A 23 -0.82 18.13 -6.83
C GLN A 23 -0.62 17.10 -5.72
N TYR A 24 -0.68 15.80 -6.06
CA TYR A 24 -0.46 14.73 -5.11
C TYR A 24 0.97 14.73 -4.56
N SER A 25 1.98 14.96 -5.40
CA SER A 25 3.38 15.10 -4.96
C SER A 25 3.55 16.21 -3.92
N GLY A 26 2.90 17.35 -4.12
CA GLY A 26 2.87 18.44 -3.11
C GLY A 26 2.10 18.05 -1.84
N LEU A 27 0.96 17.39 -1.96
CA LEU A 27 0.14 16.97 -0.82
C LEU A 27 0.82 15.92 0.06
N ILE A 28 1.58 14.99 -0.53
CA ILE A 28 2.38 13.99 0.22
C ILE A 28 3.39 14.68 1.14
N GLN A 29 4.03 15.77 0.71
CA GLN A 29 4.95 16.54 1.56
C GLN A 29 4.24 17.12 2.81
N LEU A 30 2.93 17.33 2.73
CA LEU A 30 2.08 17.81 3.82
C LEU A 30 1.45 16.66 4.65
N GLY A 31 1.90 15.41 4.42
CA GLY A 31 1.44 14.24 5.16
C GLY A 31 0.13 13.63 4.66
N PHE A 32 -0.33 14.00 3.46
CA PHE A 32 -1.47 13.34 2.83
C PHE A 32 -1.09 11.96 2.31
N ARG A 33 -2.08 11.09 2.17
CA ARG A 33 -1.99 9.75 1.58
C ARG A 33 -3.25 9.47 0.78
N ARG A 34 -3.23 8.43 -0.04
CA ARG A 34 -4.33 8.06 -0.92
C ARG A 34 -5.07 6.80 -0.45
N SER A 35 -6.37 6.78 -0.72
CA SER A 35 -7.22 5.59 -0.66
C SER A 35 -8.20 5.69 -1.83
N GLY A 36 -8.00 4.88 -2.87
CA GLY A 36 -8.74 5.05 -4.11
C GLY A 36 -8.53 6.44 -4.72
N GLN A 37 -9.61 7.10 -5.08
CA GLN A 37 -9.59 8.48 -5.59
C GLN A 37 -9.47 9.54 -4.49
N PHE A 38 -9.57 9.15 -3.22
CA PHE A 38 -9.50 10.08 -2.10
C PHE A 38 -8.06 10.32 -1.66
N VAL A 39 -7.64 11.58 -1.65
CA VAL A 39 -6.38 12.01 -1.06
C VAL A 39 -6.69 12.72 0.25
N TYR A 40 -6.14 12.22 1.35
CA TYR A 40 -6.52 12.67 2.69
C TYR A 40 -5.36 12.57 3.67
N ARG A 41 -5.49 13.28 4.79
CA ARG A 41 -4.65 13.07 5.97
C ARG A 41 -5.51 13.02 7.23
N PRO A 42 -5.09 12.26 8.26
CA PRO A 42 -5.74 12.30 9.58
C PRO A 42 -5.74 13.73 10.16
N HIS A 43 -6.87 14.16 10.69
CA HIS A 43 -7.04 15.48 11.28
C HIS A 43 -8.05 15.42 12.44
N CYS A 44 -7.72 14.63 13.46
CA CYS A 44 -8.58 14.45 14.62
C CYS A 44 -8.40 15.60 15.61
N GLU A 45 -9.51 16.06 16.19
CA GLU A 45 -9.49 17.10 17.23
C GLU A 45 -8.70 16.57 18.45
N GLY A 46 -7.73 17.37 18.91
CA GLY A 46 -6.92 17.04 20.10
C GLY A 46 -5.97 15.83 19.95
N CYS A 47 -5.86 15.20 18.78
CA CYS A 47 -5.00 14.06 18.56
C CYS A 47 -4.02 14.26 17.39
N ARG A 48 -2.73 13.93 17.58
CA ARG A 48 -1.67 13.98 16.58
C ARG A 48 -0.88 12.68 16.48
N ALA A 49 -1.49 11.55 16.81
CA ALA A 49 -0.80 10.25 16.87
C ALA A 49 -0.48 9.67 15.47
N CYS A 50 -1.22 10.05 14.41
CA CYS A 50 -0.97 9.59 13.06
C CYS A 50 0.10 10.47 12.40
N ILE A 51 1.32 9.97 12.33
CA ILE A 51 2.47 10.66 11.73
C ILE A 51 2.82 9.98 10.42
N SER A 52 2.78 10.72 9.31
CA SER A 52 3.31 10.26 8.03
C SER A 52 4.83 10.25 8.09
N VAL A 53 5.44 9.21 7.52
CA VAL A 53 6.89 9.04 7.50
C VAL A 53 7.37 8.93 6.06
N ARG A 54 8.59 9.38 5.82
CA ARG A 54 9.31 9.12 4.56
C ARG A 54 10.70 8.61 4.88
N LEU A 55 11.21 7.81 3.97
CA LEU A 55 12.53 7.20 4.07
C LEU A 55 13.43 7.76 2.96
N PRO A 56 14.50 8.49 3.27
CA PRO A 56 15.54 8.84 2.31
C PRO A 56 16.28 7.58 1.86
N VAL A 57 15.98 7.08 0.66
CA VAL A 57 16.52 5.79 0.18
C VAL A 57 18.04 5.80 0.08
N ALA A 58 18.64 6.94 -0.30
CA ALA A 58 20.10 7.09 -0.40
C ALA A 58 20.83 6.93 0.95
N GLU A 59 20.15 7.18 2.07
CA GLU A 59 20.71 7.08 3.42
C GLU A 59 20.32 5.74 4.10
N PHE A 60 19.46 4.97 3.48
CA PHE A 60 18.93 3.75 4.09
C PHE A 60 19.99 2.65 4.18
N GLN A 61 20.13 2.09 5.37
CA GLN A 61 21.01 0.95 5.64
C GLN A 61 20.20 -0.24 6.16
N ALA A 62 20.04 -1.25 5.33
CA ALA A 62 19.32 -2.45 5.70
C ALA A 62 20.01 -3.18 6.86
N SER A 63 19.23 -3.55 7.89
CA SER A 63 19.68 -4.40 8.99
C SER A 63 20.02 -5.84 8.53
N ARG A 64 20.63 -6.63 9.41
CA ARG A 64 20.94 -8.03 9.09
C ARG A 64 19.70 -8.87 8.77
N SER A 65 18.59 -8.66 9.49
CA SER A 65 17.34 -9.36 9.23
C SER A 65 16.71 -8.95 7.91
N GLN A 66 16.74 -7.66 7.58
CA GLN A 66 16.26 -7.13 6.30
C GLN A 66 17.09 -7.67 5.12
N LYS A 67 18.41 -7.66 5.22
CA LYS A 67 19.30 -8.27 4.20
C LYS A 67 19.01 -9.76 4.00
N ARG A 68 18.72 -10.50 5.07
CA ARG A 68 18.35 -11.92 4.98
C ARG A 68 17.01 -12.10 4.27
N ALA A 69 15.98 -11.33 4.65
CA ALA A 69 14.67 -11.37 3.99
C ALA A 69 14.78 -11.03 2.50
N PHE A 70 15.57 -10.01 2.15
CA PHE A 70 15.79 -9.64 0.76
C PHE A 70 16.47 -10.77 -0.03
N LYS A 71 17.53 -11.36 0.53
CA LYS A 71 18.27 -12.45 -0.12
C LYS A 71 17.40 -13.70 -0.32
N GLN A 72 16.48 -13.98 0.61
CA GLN A 72 15.60 -15.15 0.54
C GLN A 72 14.70 -15.15 -0.69
N HIS A 73 14.36 -13.98 -1.21
CA HIS A 73 13.36 -13.80 -2.25
C HIS A 73 13.92 -13.20 -3.55
N GLN A 74 15.23 -13.22 -3.75
CA GLN A 74 15.87 -12.71 -4.98
C GLN A 74 15.45 -13.43 -6.26
N SER A 75 14.90 -14.64 -6.14
CA SER A 75 14.41 -15.43 -7.28
C SER A 75 12.98 -15.13 -7.67
N LEU A 76 12.28 -14.24 -6.96
CA LEU A 76 10.93 -13.85 -7.35
C LEU A 76 10.96 -13.11 -8.68
N GLU A 77 10.11 -13.56 -9.59
CA GLU A 77 9.81 -12.82 -10.82
C GLU A 77 8.96 -11.59 -10.47
N VAL A 78 9.26 -10.45 -11.12
CA VAL A 78 8.58 -9.20 -10.85
C VAL A 78 7.88 -8.71 -12.10
N LEU A 79 6.57 -8.47 -12.01
CA LEU A 79 5.76 -7.85 -13.04
C LEU A 79 5.29 -6.49 -12.57
N ILE A 80 5.43 -5.47 -13.43
CA ILE A 80 5.02 -4.10 -13.12
C ILE A 80 4.04 -3.65 -14.19
N ASP A 81 2.82 -3.34 -13.76
CA ASP A 81 1.74 -2.94 -14.65
C ASP A 81 0.95 -1.75 -14.06
N ARG A 82 0.06 -1.17 -14.85
CA ARG A 82 -0.96 -0.27 -14.32
C ARG A 82 -1.99 -1.06 -13.52
N PRO A 83 -2.49 -0.53 -12.37
CA PRO A 83 -3.50 -1.23 -11.60
C PRO A 83 -4.72 -1.55 -12.47
N SER A 84 -5.07 -2.82 -12.55
CA SER A 84 -6.24 -3.34 -13.25
C SER A 84 -6.83 -4.50 -12.45
N PHE A 85 -8.09 -4.84 -12.71
CA PHE A 85 -8.68 -5.99 -12.04
C PHE A 85 -8.05 -7.29 -12.58
N ASP A 86 -7.50 -8.07 -11.67
CA ASP A 86 -6.99 -9.40 -11.89
C ASP A 86 -7.54 -10.32 -10.79
N GLU A 87 -8.09 -11.47 -11.19
CA GLU A 87 -8.76 -12.40 -10.28
C GLU A 87 -7.77 -13.03 -9.27
N ALA A 88 -6.54 -13.33 -9.70
CA ALA A 88 -5.53 -13.90 -8.81
C ALA A 88 -5.08 -12.89 -7.75
N GLN A 89 -4.91 -11.64 -8.14
CA GLN A 89 -4.63 -10.55 -7.19
C GLN A 89 -5.79 -10.35 -6.21
N PHE A 90 -7.03 -10.35 -6.68
CA PHE A 90 -8.20 -10.20 -5.82
C PHE A 90 -8.33 -11.35 -4.82
N ASN A 91 -8.13 -12.59 -5.25
CA ASN A 91 -8.16 -13.75 -4.37
C ASN A 91 -7.05 -13.69 -3.30
N LEU A 92 -5.84 -13.26 -3.67
CA LEU A 92 -4.75 -13.04 -2.72
C LEU A 92 -5.10 -11.93 -1.72
N TYR A 93 -5.72 -10.83 -2.18
CA TYR A 93 -6.19 -9.75 -1.32
C TYR A 93 -7.21 -10.23 -0.29
N GLN A 94 -8.22 -10.99 -0.72
CA GLN A 94 -9.24 -11.55 0.18
C GLN A 94 -8.61 -12.48 1.24
N ALA A 95 -7.71 -13.39 0.83
CA ALA A 95 -7.00 -14.26 1.75
C ALA A 95 -6.15 -13.49 2.77
N TYR A 96 -5.47 -12.43 2.32
CA TYR A 96 -4.71 -11.53 3.18
C TYR A 96 -5.60 -10.81 4.18
N GLN A 97 -6.73 -10.23 3.74
CA GLN A 97 -7.69 -9.53 4.60
C GLN A 97 -8.26 -10.47 5.67
N ALA A 98 -8.70 -11.67 5.29
CA ALA A 98 -9.21 -12.67 6.22
C ALA A 98 -8.16 -13.07 7.29
N SER A 99 -6.88 -13.13 6.90
CA SER A 99 -5.78 -13.49 7.81
C SER A 99 -5.38 -12.36 8.77
N ARG A 100 -5.41 -11.10 8.32
CA ARG A 100 -4.82 -9.95 9.05
C ARG A 100 -5.85 -9.07 9.74
N HIS A 101 -7.08 -9.06 9.26
CA HIS A 101 -8.16 -8.19 9.75
C HIS A 101 -9.33 -9.01 10.28
N GLN A 102 -9.05 -9.91 11.24
CA GLN A 102 -10.07 -10.68 11.96
C GLN A 102 -11.07 -9.73 12.63
N GLY A 103 -12.32 -9.79 12.19
CA GLY A 103 -13.39 -8.91 12.70
C GLY A 103 -13.91 -7.88 11.71
N ALA A 104 -13.41 -7.81 10.48
CA ALA A 104 -14.13 -7.15 9.40
C ALA A 104 -15.44 -7.92 9.15
N GLU A 105 -16.56 -7.34 9.57
CA GLU A 105 -17.89 -7.98 9.52
C GLU A 105 -18.40 -8.26 8.10
N LYS A 106 -17.65 -7.88 7.05
CA LYS A 106 -18.00 -8.12 5.65
C LYS A 106 -16.76 -8.47 4.86
N GLU A 107 -16.85 -9.54 4.07
CA GLU A 107 -15.94 -9.79 2.97
C GLU A 107 -15.96 -8.56 2.03
N GLU A 108 -14.84 -7.95 1.82
CA GLU A 108 -14.73 -6.84 0.86
C GLU A 108 -14.99 -7.38 -0.55
N GLY A 109 -16.03 -6.85 -1.18
CA GLY A 109 -16.41 -7.24 -2.54
C GLY A 109 -15.47 -6.66 -3.59
N VAL A 110 -15.62 -7.12 -4.84
CA VAL A 110 -14.85 -6.67 -6.00
C VAL A 110 -14.91 -5.14 -6.17
N ASP A 111 -16.07 -4.54 -5.93
CA ASP A 111 -16.24 -3.09 -6.10
C ASP A 111 -15.44 -2.30 -5.07
N GLN A 112 -15.42 -2.72 -3.80
CA GLN A 112 -14.58 -2.11 -2.76
C GLN A 112 -13.10 -2.25 -3.08
N TYR A 113 -12.67 -3.42 -3.56
CA TYR A 113 -11.29 -3.65 -4.01
C TYR A 113 -10.91 -2.70 -5.16
N ARG A 114 -11.79 -2.56 -6.17
CA ARG A 114 -11.58 -1.64 -7.28
C ARG A 114 -11.50 -0.19 -6.83
N ASP A 115 -12.44 0.24 -6.00
CA ASP A 115 -12.49 1.61 -5.49
C ASP A 115 -11.28 1.93 -4.63
N PHE A 116 -10.76 0.96 -3.87
CA PHE A 116 -9.64 1.18 -2.97
C PHE A 116 -8.27 1.15 -3.68
N LEU A 117 -8.03 0.15 -4.54
CA LEU A 117 -6.69 -0.14 -5.05
C LEU A 117 -6.50 0.16 -6.53
N ILE A 118 -7.56 0.05 -7.35
CA ILE A 118 -7.46 0.18 -8.80
C ILE A 118 -7.78 1.60 -9.26
N GLN A 119 -8.86 2.20 -8.75
CA GLN A 119 -9.24 3.54 -9.13
C GLN A 119 -8.25 4.56 -8.56
N SER A 120 -7.67 5.38 -9.45
CA SER A 120 -6.69 6.39 -9.07
C SER A 120 -6.71 7.55 -10.06
N ASN A 121 -6.57 8.77 -9.55
CA ASN A 121 -6.35 9.99 -10.34
C ASN A 121 -4.86 10.36 -10.44
N VAL A 122 -3.98 9.54 -9.86
CA VAL A 122 -2.54 9.76 -9.84
C VAL A 122 -1.82 8.61 -10.54
N ASP A 123 -0.54 8.78 -10.83
CA ASP A 123 0.26 7.77 -11.51
C ASP A 123 0.55 6.62 -10.56
N SER A 124 -0.13 5.50 -10.76
CA SER A 124 -0.07 4.33 -9.89
C SER A 124 0.43 3.10 -10.64
N LEU A 125 1.19 2.26 -9.95
CA LEU A 125 1.67 0.97 -10.45
C LEU A 125 1.25 -0.15 -9.50
N SER A 126 0.99 -1.32 -10.10
CA SER A 126 0.84 -2.60 -9.42
C SER A 126 2.11 -3.40 -9.64
N VAL A 127 2.82 -3.73 -8.55
CA VAL A 127 4.03 -4.55 -8.57
C VAL A 127 3.69 -5.92 -8.02
N SER A 128 3.71 -6.93 -8.88
CA SER A 128 3.41 -8.32 -8.53
C SER A 128 4.69 -9.14 -8.46
N PHE A 129 4.82 -9.97 -7.45
CA PHE A 129 5.96 -10.86 -7.25
C PHE A 129 5.49 -12.32 -7.29
N LEU A 130 6.12 -13.11 -8.15
CA LEU A 130 5.75 -14.50 -8.39
C LEU A 130 6.91 -15.43 -8.02
N LEU A 131 6.58 -16.58 -7.42
CA LEU A 131 7.48 -17.69 -7.19
C LEU A 131 6.99 -18.90 -8.01
N ASP A 132 7.77 -19.36 -8.96
CA ASP A 132 7.41 -20.48 -9.84
C ASP A 132 6.03 -20.29 -10.51
N GLY A 133 5.76 -19.08 -10.98
CA GLY A 133 4.48 -18.69 -11.60
C GLY A 133 3.32 -18.47 -10.63
N GLN A 134 3.52 -18.63 -9.33
CA GLN A 134 2.50 -18.39 -8.31
C GLN A 134 2.63 -16.99 -7.73
N LEU A 135 1.55 -16.22 -7.74
CA LEU A 135 1.51 -14.89 -7.16
C LEU A 135 1.69 -14.95 -5.63
N LYS A 136 2.69 -14.24 -5.11
CA LYS A 136 3.03 -14.21 -3.68
C LYS A 136 2.83 -12.85 -3.02
N ILE A 137 3.09 -11.78 -3.75
CA ILE A 137 2.99 -10.41 -3.21
C ILE A 137 2.42 -9.51 -4.29
N VAL A 138 1.60 -8.54 -3.89
CA VAL A 138 1.21 -7.40 -4.71
C VAL A 138 1.42 -6.13 -3.90
N SER A 139 2.09 -5.15 -4.50
CA SER A 139 2.24 -3.82 -3.93
C SER A 139 1.66 -2.77 -4.87
N ILE A 140 0.72 -1.99 -4.38
CA ILE A 140 0.22 -0.82 -5.10
C ILE A 140 1.03 0.38 -4.62
N VAL A 141 1.64 1.08 -5.57
CA VAL A 141 2.48 2.24 -5.32
C VAL A 141 2.05 3.41 -6.20
N ASP A 142 2.22 4.61 -5.71
CA ASP A 142 2.05 5.83 -6.51
C ASP A 142 3.41 6.45 -6.79
N ILE A 143 3.59 6.90 -8.03
CA ILE A 143 4.78 7.62 -8.46
C ILE A 143 4.60 9.08 -8.10
N VAL A 144 5.56 9.63 -7.37
CA VAL A 144 5.62 11.03 -7.00
C VAL A 144 6.92 11.65 -7.50
N GLU A 145 7.01 12.99 -7.52
CA GLU A 145 8.11 13.74 -8.12
C GLU A 145 9.50 13.31 -7.61
N ASP A 146 9.61 12.97 -6.33
CA ASP A 146 10.89 12.65 -5.67
C ASP A 146 10.95 11.21 -5.12
N GLY A 147 10.07 10.31 -5.58
CA GLY A 147 10.09 8.92 -5.13
C GLY A 147 8.80 8.16 -5.36
N ILE A 148 8.49 7.23 -4.49
CA ILE A 148 7.28 6.43 -4.52
C ILE A 148 6.53 6.51 -3.19
N SER A 149 5.21 6.40 -3.25
CA SER A 149 4.34 6.25 -2.09
C SER A 149 3.79 4.82 -2.06
N ALA A 150 4.15 4.03 -1.06
CA ALA A 150 3.60 2.70 -0.85
C ALA A 150 2.14 2.84 -0.33
N VAL A 151 1.17 2.58 -1.20
CA VAL A 151 -0.26 2.72 -0.89
C VAL A 151 -0.76 1.53 -0.10
N TYR A 152 -0.56 0.34 -0.65
CA TYR A 152 -0.98 -0.89 -0.01
C TYR A 152 -0.17 -2.10 -0.50
N THR A 153 0.14 -3.01 0.41
CA THR A 153 0.80 -4.29 0.07
C THR A 153 0.04 -5.43 0.73
N PHE A 154 -0.26 -6.46 -0.05
CA PHE A 154 -0.84 -7.70 0.43
C PHE A 154 -0.08 -8.90 -0.15
N TYR A 155 -0.06 -10.00 0.60
CA TYR A 155 0.80 -11.13 0.29
C TYR A 155 0.26 -12.44 0.86
N ASP A 156 0.79 -13.56 0.35
CA ASP A 156 0.52 -14.91 0.85
C ASP A 156 0.94 -15.03 2.33
N THR A 157 -0.05 -15.29 3.20
CA THR A 157 0.17 -15.38 4.65
C THR A 157 0.36 -16.81 5.15
N GLN A 158 0.33 -17.81 4.27
CA GLN A 158 0.49 -19.22 4.65
C GLN A 158 1.91 -19.51 5.14
N ASP A 159 2.93 -18.91 4.51
CA ASP A 159 4.30 -18.97 5.01
C ASP A 159 4.60 -17.79 5.93
N THR A 160 4.43 -17.99 7.23
CA THR A 160 4.66 -16.95 8.24
C THR A 160 6.13 -16.53 8.38
N GLN A 161 7.07 -17.34 7.87
CA GLN A 161 8.52 -17.07 7.93
C GLN A 161 9.06 -16.40 6.68
N ALA A 162 8.26 -16.31 5.61
CA ALA A 162 8.70 -15.75 4.33
C ALA A 162 9.08 -14.26 4.41
N SER A 163 8.52 -13.49 5.36
CA SER A 163 8.79 -12.06 5.50
C SER A 163 8.50 -11.25 4.22
N TYR A 164 7.48 -11.65 3.44
CA TYR A 164 7.11 -11.04 2.17
C TYR A 164 6.87 -9.53 2.25
N GLY A 165 6.18 -9.06 3.31
CA GLY A 165 5.97 -7.63 3.52
C GLY A 165 7.29 -6.85 3.73
N THR A 166 8.29 -7.44 4.39
CA THR A 166 9.61 -6.83 4.52
C THR A 166 10.35 -6.82 3.19
N TYR A 167 10.28 -7.92 2.46
CA TYR A 167 10.92 -8.02 1.14
C TYR A 167 10.37 -6.99 0.16
N SER A 168 9.05 -6.87 0.05
CA SER A 168 8.43 -5.93 -0.89
C SER A 168 8.84 -4.47 -0.65
N ILE A 169 8.87 -4.04 0.62
CA ILE A 169 9.32 -2.68 0.98
C ILE A 169 10.81 -2.45 0.67
N LEU A 170 11.63 -3.47 0.81
CA LEU A 170 13.07 -3.37 0.50
C LEU A 170 13.35 -3.40 -1.01
N TRP A 171 12.44 -3.97 -1.78
CA TRP A 171 12.54 -4.04 -3.24
C TRP A 171 12.10 -2.72 -3.89
N LEU A 172 11.02 -2.10 -3.37
CA LEU A 172 10.52 -0.79 -3.79
C LEU A 172 11.54 0.33 -3.55
#